data_d2ca63724a5032f4a9314aefd7affc07
#
_entry.id   d2ca63724a5032f4a9314aefd7affc07
#
_cell.length_a   1.000
_cell.length_b   1.000
_cell.length_c   1.000
_cell.angle_alpha   90.00
_cell.angle_beta   90.00
_cell.angle_gamma   90.00
#
_symmetry.space_group_name_H-M   'P 1'
#
loop_
_entity.id
_entity.type
_entity.pdbx_description
1 polymer ?
#
loop_
_entity_poly.entity_id
_entity_poly.type
_entity_poly.pdbx_seq_one_letter_code
_entity_poly.pdbx_strand_id
1 'polypeptide(L)'
;MNTNFCKVTAIFSSLDLKKVEEAVIEAGFSAMTVSRTHGRGRFKNYYAKDTMADSVRVEVFVKAEQADNVVNTIARTVHKGLDSDGIIAVLPVEDLLHIRDFKEAE
;
A
#
# COMPACT_ATOMS: atom_id res chain seq x y z
N MET A 1 -17.38 -16.38 -1.41
CA MET A 1 -16.31 -15.44 -1.77
C MET A 1 -16.89 -14.08 -2.03
N ASN A 2 -16.12 -13.07 -1.77
CA ASN A 2 -16.56 -11.68 -1.92
C ASN A 2 -15.93 -11.07 -3.15
N THR A 3 -16.76 -10.40 -3.96
CA THR A 3 -16.31 -9.77 -5.21
C THR A 3 -16.21 -8.24 -5.10
N ASN A 4 -16.50 -7.69 -3.92
CA ASN A 4 -16.57 -6.24 -3.72
C ASN A 4 -15.37 -5.69 -2.97
N PHE A 5 -14.19 -6.17 -3.35
CA PHE A 5 -12.93 -5.77 -2.72
C PHE A 5 -11.98 -5.15 -3.74
N CYS A 6 -11.10 -4.33 -3.22
CA CYS A 6 -9.95 -3.79 -3.95
C CYS A 6 -8.69 -4.07 -3.16
N LYS A 7 -7.57 -4.11 -3.88
CA LYS A 7 -6.26 -4.08 -3.26
C LYS A 7 -5.66 -2.70 -3.47
N VAL A 8 -5.33 -2.02 -2.39
CA VAL A 8 -4.56 -0.78 -2.45
C VAL A 8 -3.11 -1.15 -2.23
N THR A 9 -2.27 -0.84 -3.19
CA THR A 9 -0.83 -1.07 -3.09
C THR A 9 -0.11 0.27 -3.19
N ALA A 10 0.84 0.49 -2.29
CA ALA A 10 1.60 1.73 -2.26
C ALA A 10 3.08 1.39 -2.15
N ILE A 11 3.91 2.08 -2.93
CA ILE A 11 5.36 1.94 -2.88
C ILE A 11 5.92 3.32 -2.59
N PHE A 12 6.67 3.44 -1.49
CA PHE A 12 7.21 4.72 -1.04
C PHE A 12 8.48 4.47 -0.22
N SER A 13 9.10 5.55 0.23
CA SER A 13 10.35 5.48 1.01
C SER A 13 10.13 4.74 2.32
N SER A 14 11.06 3.84 2.66
CA SER A 14 11.05 3.11 3.93
C SER A 14 11.05 4.04 5.14
N LEU A 15 11.53 5.26 4.99
CA LEU A 15 11.55 6.25 6.08
C LEU A 15 10.15 6.68 6.52
N ASP A 16 9.16 6.54 5.66
CA ASP A 16 7.79 6.93 5.96
C ASP A 16 6.92 5.77 6.45
N LEU A 17 7.47 4.55 6.52
CA LEU A 17 6.68 3.36 6.84
C LEU A 17 5.94 3.46 8.17
N LYS A 18 6.64 3.87 9.22
CA LYS A 18 6.02 3.94 10.56
C LYS A 18 4.85 4.92 10.58
N LYS A 19 5.00 6.06 9.94
CA LYS A 19 3.92 7.05 9.85
C LYS A 19 2.72 6.51 9.09
N VAL A 20 2.97 5.78 8.01
CA VAL A 20 1.90 5.18 7.21
C VAL A 20 1.17 4.10 8.02
N GLU A 21 1.91 3.23 8.70
CA GLU A 21 1.30 2.20 9.54
C GLU A 21 0.37 2.82 10.58
N GLU A 22 0.85 3.83 11.29
CA GLU A 22 0.07 4.52 12.31
C GLU A 22 -1.18 5.18 11.72
N ALA A 23 -1.05 5.84 10.58
CA ALA A 23 -2.16 6.53 9.94
C ALA A 23 -3.22 5.55 9.43
N VAL A 24 -2.80 4.43 8.86
CA VAL A 24 -3.70 3.40 8.34
C VAL A 24 -4.46 2.73 9.48
N ILE A 25 -3.77 2.41 10.57
CA ILE A 25 -4.41 1.82 11.77
C ILE A 25 -5.41 2.82 12.36
N GLU A 26 -5.03 4.07 12.49
CA GLU A 26 -5.92 5.11 13.04
C GLU A 26 -7.15 5.32 12.16
N ALA A 27 -7.02 5.13 10.85
CA ALA A 27 -8.14 5.22 9.94
C ALA A 27 -9.07 4.00 10.00
N GLY A 28 -8.74 2.98 10.79
CA GLY A 28 -9.59 1.81 11.00
C GLY A 28 -9.19 0.57 10.21
N PHE A 29 -8.03 0.58 9.56
CA PHE A 29 -7.57 -0.56 8.76
C PHE A 29 -6.42 -1.25 9.47
N SER A 30 -6.69 -2.42 10.04
CA SER A 30 -5.73 -3.11 10.89
C SER A 30 -4.87 -4.15 10.17
N ALA A 31 -5.28 -4.59 8.98
CA ALA A 31 -4.59 -5.65 8.26
C ALA A 31 -3.81 -5.08 7.08
N MET A 32 -2.50 -5.15 7.14
CA MET A 32 -1.63 -4.56 6.17
C MET A 32 -0.43 -5.48 5.95
N THR A 33 -0.10 -5.74 4.70
CA THR A 33 1.09 -6.50 4.34
C THR A 33 2.19 -5.53 3.94
N VAL A 34 3.39 -5.73 4.48
CA VAL A 34 4.53 -4.88 4.18
C VAL A 34 5.65 -5.74 3.63
N SER A 35 6.25 -5.32 2.55
CA SER A 35 7.44 -5.95 2.00
C SER A 35 8.46 -4.89 1.62
N ARG A 36 9.74 -5.20 1.78
CA ARG A 36 10.81 -4.33 1.33
C ARG A 36 11.08 -4.58 -0.14
N THR A 37 11.35 -3.51 -0.86
CA THR A 37 11.64 -3.61 -2.27
C THR A 37 12.92 -2.85 -2.58
N HIS A 38 13.63 -3.33 -3.59
CA HIS A 38 14.75 -2.61 -4.19
C HIS A 38 14.40 -2.38 -5.65
N GLY A 39 14.55 -1.15 -6.09
CA GLY A 39 14.25 -0.82 -7.46
C GLY A 39 14.89 0.50 -7.83
N ARG A 40 15.01 0.73 -9.11
CA ARG A 40 15.43 2.04 -9.59
C ARG A 40 14.18 2.88 -9.75
N GLY A 41 14.16 3.99 -9.01
CA GLY A 41 13.14 4.97 -9.21
C GLY A 41 13.28 5.63 -10.57
N ARG A 42 12.22 6.23 -11.04
CA ARG A 42 12.22 7.00 -12.29
C ARG A 42 13.17 8.19 -12.22
N PHE A 43 13.35 8.72 -11.02
CA PHE A 43 14.20 9.88 -10.78
C PHE A 43 15.25 9.52 -9.75
N LYS A 44 16.48 10.02 -9.99
CA LYS A 44 17.57 9.83 -9.05
C LYS A 44 17.30 10.61 -7.78
N ASN A 45 17.66 10.03 -6.66
CA ASN A 45 17.70 10.75 -5.40
C ASN A 45 18.99 11.58 -5.39
N TYR A 46 18.86 12.90 -5.48
CA TYR A 46 20.00 13.79 -5.54
C TYR A 46 20.82 13.82 -4.25
N TYR A 47 20.25 13.37 -3.15
CA TYR A 47 20.92 13.36 -1.84
C TYR A 47 21.58 12.04 -1.53
N ALA A 48 21.31 11.00 -2.29
CA ALA A 48 21.93 9.70 -2.13
C ALA A 48 22.71 9.37 -3.38
N LYS A 49 23.95 8.90 -3.21
CA LYS A 49 24.78 8.49 -4.34
C LYS A 49 24.32 7.17 -4.95
N ASP A 50 23.48 6.45 -4.24
CA ASP A 50 22.94 5.19 -4.70
C ASP A 50 21.77 5.41 -5.65
N THR A 51 21.79 4.67 -6.74
CA THR A 51 20.69 4.67 -7.69
C THR A 51 19.53 3.76 -7.24
N MET A 52 19.73 3.01 -6.15
CA MET A 52 18.73 2.15 -5.55
C MET A 52 18.15 2.84 -4.32
N ALA A 53 16.86 3.05 -4.32
CA ALA A 53 16.18 3.62 -3.17
C ALA A 53 15.65 2.50 -2.28
N ASP A 54 15.81 2.66 -0.97
CA ASP A 54 15.14 1.79 0.00
C ASP A 54 13.66 2.13 0.02
N SER A 55 12.88 1.23 -0.54
CA SER A 55 11.44 1.38 -0.61
C SER A 55 10.73 0.24 0.09
N VAL A 56 9.52 0.49 0.47
CA VAL A 56 8.60 -0.52 0.98
C VAL A 56 7.36 -0.56 0.11
N ARG A 57 6.75 -1.72 0.03
CA ARG A 57 5.46 -1.91 -0.59
C ARG A 57 4.48 -2.30 0.50
N VAL A 58 3.40 -1.54 0.59
CA VAL A 58 2.32 -1.78 1.54
C VAL A 58 1.09 -2.20 0.74
N GLU A 59 0.44 -3.26 1.16
CA GLU A 59 -0.76 -3.77 0.51
C GLU A 59 -1.88 -3.95 1.51
N VAL A 60 -3.05 -3.42 1.17
CA VAL A 60 -4.24 -3.50 2.01
C VAL A 60 -5.40 -3.95 1.14
N PHE A 61 -6.11 -5.00 1.57
CA PHE A 61 -7.35 -5.40 0.94
C PHE A 61 -8.50 -4.71 1.67
N VAL A 62 -9.31 -3.97 0.95
CA VAL A 62 -10.43 -3.23 1.52
C VAL A 62 -11.66 -3.38 0.66
N LYS A 63 -12.81 -3.09 1.23
CA LYS A 63 -14.02 -2.98 0.42
C LYS A 63 -13.85 -1.84 -0.58
N ALA A 64 -14.40 -2.01 -1.78
CA ALA A 64 -14.22 -1.03 -2.85
C ALA A 64 -14.62 0.38 -2.43
N GLU A 65 -15.67 0.51 -1.63
CA GLU A 65 -16.16 1.79 -1.12
C GLU A 65 -15.20 2.49 -0.15
N GLN A 66 -14.22 1.76 0.39
CA GLN A 66 -13.23 2.28 1.33
C GLN A 66 -11.89 2.58 0.68
N ALA A 67 -11.73 2.25 -0.60
CA ALA A 67 -10.46 2.40 -1.29
C ALA A 67 -9.97 3.85 -1.27
N ASP A 68 -10.84 4.81 -1.54
CA ASP A 68 -10.47 6.22 -1.55
C ASP A 68 -9.97 6.69 -0.19
N ASN A 69 -10.58 6.20 0.89
CA ASN A 69 -10.15 6.56 2.24
C ASN A 69 -8.72 6.10 2.51
N VAL A 70 -8.39 4.85 2.15
CA VAL A 70 -7.04 4.34 2.33
C VAL A 70 -6.05 5.08 1.45
N VAL A 71 -6.39 5.31 0.18
CA VAL A 71 -5.52 6.05 -0.74
C VAL A 71 -5.21 7.44 -0.19
N ASN A 72 -6.24 8.17 0.22
CA ASN A 72 -6.06 9.51 0.74
C ASN A 72 -5.26 9.53 2.04
N THR A 73 -5.47 8.53 2.90
CA THR A 73 -4.72 8.41 4.15
C THR A 73 -3.24 8.23 3.89
N ILE A 74 -2.89 7.31 2.99
CA ILE A 74 -1.48 7.07 2.65
C ILE A 74 -0.88 8.29 1.94
N ALA A 75 -1.59 8.82 0.96
CA ALA A 75 -1.10 9.95 0.17
C ALA A 75 -0.79 11.16 1.04
N ARG A 76 -1.69 11.52 1.95
CA ARG A 76 -1.46 12.65 2.85
C ARG A 76 -0.25 12.46 3.74
N THR A 77 0.03 11.21 4.11
CA THR A 77 1.14 10.90 5.00
C THR A 77 2.49 11.04 4.30
N VAL A 78 2.58 10.65 3.03
CA VAL A 78 3.86 10.61 2.31
C VAL A 78 4.08 11.76 1.35
N HIS A 79 3.04 12.50 1.00
CA HIS A 79 3.10 13.55 -0.02
C HIS A 79 4.06 14.68 0.37
N LYS A 80 5.00 14.97 -0.52
CA LYS A 80 5.93 16.09 -0.41
C LYS A 80 5.97 16.91 -1.69
N GLY A 81 5.28 16.44 -2.74
CA GLY A 81 5.26 17.09 -4.05
C GLY A 81 6.47 16.75 -4.90
N LEU A 82 7.15 15.65 -4.61
CA LEU A 82 8.34 15.21 -5.33
C LEU A 82 8.03 13.97 -6.16
N ASP A 83 8.72 13.83 -7.27
CA ASP A 83 8.61 12.63 -8.10
C ASP A 83 9.01 11.37 -7.35
N SER A 84 9.86 11.52 -6.32
CA SER A 84 10.32 10.42 -5.48
C SER A 84 9.34 10.01 -4.38
N ASP A 85 8.19 10.68 -4.26
CA ASP A 85 7.21 10.37 -3.22
C ASP A 85 6.71 8.92 -3.32
N GLY A 86 6.61 8.39 -4.53
CA GLY A 86 6.17 7.03 -4.75
C GLY A 86 4.86 6.96 -5.52
N ILE A 87 4.25 5.81 -5.47
CA ILE A 87 2.99 5.57 -6.20
C ILE A 87 2.00 4.85 -5.30
N ILE A 88 0.72 5.06 -5.60
CA ILE A 88 -0.37 4.28 -5.03
C ILE A 88 -1.24 3.81 -6.18
N ALA A 89 -1.58 2.53 -6.18
CA ALA A 89 -2.47 1.96 -7.18
C ALA A 89 -3.62 1.23 -6.49
N VAL A 90 -4.79 1.29 -7.11
CA VAL A 90 -5.95 0.54 -6.66
C VAL A 90 -6.25 -0.50 -7.72
N LEU A 91 -6.26 -1.77 -7.31
CA LEU A 91 -6.52 -2.87 -8.22
C LEU A 91 -7.83 -3.54 -7.83
N PRO A 92 -8.71 -3.81 -8.80
CA PRO A 92 -9.91 -4.56 -8.51
C PRO A 92 -9.53 -5.99 -8.14
N VAL A 93 -10.22 -6.53 -7.17
CA VAL A 93 -10.08 -7.94 -6.77
C VAL A 93 -11.29 -8.68 -7.30
N GLU A 94 -11.03 -9.62 -8.19
CA GLU A 94 -12.10 -10.39 -8.79
C GLU A 94 -12.84 -11.22 -7.74
N ASP A 95 -12.09 -11.77 -6.80
CA ASP A 95 -12.63 -12.64 -5.77
C ASP A 95 -11.73 -12.64 -4.55
N LEU A 96 -12.29 -12.75 -3.36
CA LEU A 96 -11.54 -12.79 -2.12
C LEU A 96 -12.17 -13.79 -1.16
N LEU A 97 -11.37 -14.72 -0.67
CA LEU A 97 -11.78 -15.69 0.34
C LEU A 97 -10.93 -15.51 1.59
N HIS A 98 -11.59 -15.26 2.71
CA HIS A 98 -10.92 -15.40 4.00
C HIS A 98 -10.79 -16.90 4.30
N ILE A 99 -9.58 -17.36 4.45
CA ILE A 99 -9.29 -18.81 4.56
C ILE A 99 -10.09 -19.46 5.69
N ARG A 100 -10.32 -18.75 6.78
CA ARG A 100 -11.11 -19.28 7.91
C ARG A 100 -12.53 -19.66 7.52
N ASP A 101 -13.06 -19.09 6.43
CA ASP A 101 -14.41 -19.35 5.95
C ASP A 101 -14.48 -20.47 4.92
N PHE A 102 -13.30 -21.07 4.62
CA PHE A 102 -13.24 -22.13 3.64
C PHE A 102 -14.02 -23.35 4.11
N LYS A 103 -14.81 -23.90 3.19
CA LYS A 103 -15.52 -25.16 3.40
C LYS A 103 -15.25 -26.05 2.20
N GLU A 104 -14.89 -27.31 2.49
CA GLU A 104 -14.73 -28.28 1.44
C GLU A 104 -16.07 -28.63 0.83
N ALA A 105 -16.09 -28.82 -0.48
CA ALA A 105 -17.28 -29.31 -1.17
C ALA A 105 -17.54 -30.76 -0.77
N GLU A 106 -18.78 -31.11 -0.47
CA GLU A 106 -19.20 -32.47 -0.17
C GLU A 106 -19.47 -33.26 -1.46
#